data_6f0b4040c5a0ed2e2ebc601eebc63123
#
_entry.id   6f0b4040c5a0ed2e2ebc601eebc63123
#
_cell.length_a   1.000
_cell.length_b   1.000
_cell.length_c   1.000
_cell.angle_alpha   90.00
_cell.angle_beta   90.00
_cell.angle_gamma   90.00
#
_symmetry.space_group_name_H-M   'P 1'
#
loop_
_entity.id
_entity.type
_entity.pdbx_description
1 polymer ?
#
loop_
_entity_poly.entity_id
_entity_poly.type
_entity_poly.pdbx_seq_one_letter_code
_entity_poly.pdbx_strand_id
1 'polypeptide(L)'
;MKKILLSLLAVMISFTALAQTDCFKITINNSEGKQTEWKLTGKGCTVSRMKHNANNQLEIYQNGQDAGAKEIYDINKINNIVFSIYHESDVDDITLADPSATEKTKRLYKYLQQNYGSKIISSVIANVNWNTQEADKIYQATGKYPAMNCYDFIHIFVPKQGSNGWINYNNITPVTNWADKGGLVSLMWHFNVPKTKSTVPGTDGSGVTCTPSETSFKAANVFTAGSWENKWFYQEMDKVVAVLQKLQDAGIVAVWRPFHEAAGNACLKYGASWGKSWFWWGYDGAETYKKLWQTMFNYFQTKGIHNLIWAWTTQNYNGDANTYNNDADWYPGDKYVDIIGRDLYGYNATKQAQEFKEIQARYPGKLIALAECGTDAKNNTATAGIDEAWNAGAKWSFFMPWYGSSMPSNDWWKAAMSSKNVITRDQVNLNATY
;
A
#
# COMPACT_ATOMS: atom_id res chain seq x y z
N MET A 1 -2.49 44.77 -26.87
CA MET A 1 -1.77 43.60 -26.30
C MET A 1 -0.57 44.00 -25.39
N LYS A 2 0.31 44.94 -25.84
CA LYS A 2 1.50 45.32 -25.04
C LYS A 2 1.22 45.94 -23.65
N LYS A 3 0.12 46.66 -23.42
CA LYS A 3 -0.24 47.25 -22.14
C LYS A 3 -0.91 46.24 -21.17
N ILE A 4 -1.49 45.17 -21.68
CA ILE A 4 -2.15 44.12 -20.88
C ILE A 4 -1.10 43.22 -20.22
N LEU A 5 0.03 42.98 -20.88
CA LEU A 5 1.12 42.15 -20.32
C LEU A 5 1.76 42.81 -19.09
N LEU A 6 1.96 44.14 -19.11
CA LEU A 6 2.55 44.87 -17.99
C LEU A 6 1.57 45.02 -16.78
N SER A 7 0.27 45.15 -17.04
CA SER A 7 -0.73 45.26 -15.96
C SER A 7 -0.97 43.90 -15.27
N LEU A 8 -0.87 42.79 -15.99
CA LEU A 8 -0.95 41.45 -15.40
C LEU A 8 0.30 41.08 -14.54
N LEU A 9 1.47 41.59 -14.92
CA LEU A 9 2.69 41.39 -14.09
C LEU A 9 2.60 42.18 -12.77
N ALA A 10 1.96 43.38 -12.74
CA ALA A 10 1.76 44.15 -11.55
C ALA A 10 0.70 43.55 -10.59
N VAL A 11 -0.26 42.80 -11.11
CA VAL A 11 -1.29 42.13 -10.32
C VAL A 11 -0.72 40.92 -9.55
N MET A 12 0.32 40.26 -10.04
CA MET A 12 0.92 39.12 -9.32
C MET A 12 1.69 39.51 -8.05
N ILE A 13 2.10 40.77 -7.89
CA ILE A 13 2.86 41.20 -6.69
C ILE A 13 1.92 41.46 -5.48
N SER A 14 0.61 41.58 -5.72
CA SER A 14 -0.35 41.91 -4.67
C SER A 14 -1.11 40.70 -4.08
N PHE A 15 -0.81 39.48 -4.49
CA PHE A 15 -1.47 38.25 -3.97
C PHE A 15 -0.75 37.58 -2.80
N THR A 16 -0.18 38.36 -1.88
CA THR A 16 0.43 37.80 -0.65
C THR A 16 -0.56 37.35 0.42
N ALA A 17 -1.83 37.22 0.10
CA ALA A 17 -2.89 36.86 1.07
C ALA A 17 -3.81 35.73 0.60
N LEU A 18 -3.42 34.91 -0.39
CA LEU A 18 -4.19 33.74 -0.77
C LEU A 18 -3.71 32.51 0.01
N ALA A 19 -4.64 31.60 0.29
CA ALA A 19 -4.40 30.40 1.08
C ALA A 19 -3.14 29.66 0.62
N GLN A 20 -2.44 29.06 1.55
CA GLN A 20 -1.12 28.41 1.44
C GLN A 20 -0.99 27.30 0.38
N THR A 21 -2.00 27.07 -0.46
CA THR A 21 -2.12 25.98 -1.43
C THR A 21 -2.15 26.42 -2.90
N ASP A 22 -2.39 27.72 -3.18
CA ASP A 22 -2.48 28.18 -4.57
C ASP A 22 -1.12 28.59 -5.10
N CYS A 23 -0.64 27.87 -6.08
CA CYS A 23 0.62 28.11 -6.76
C CYS A 23 0.37 28.61 -8.18
N PHE A 24 1.29 29.41 -8.70
CA PHE A 24 1.16 30.00 -10.04
C PHE A 24 2.24 29.46 -10.97
N LYS A 25 1.84 29.14 -12.20
CA LYS A 25 2.75 28.86 -13.31
C LYS A 25 2.39 29.64 -14.54
N ILE A 26 3.38 29.82 -15.41
CA ILE A 26 3.17 30.28 -16.78
C ILE A 26 3.58 29.18 -17.75
N THR A 27 2.84 29.12 -18.84
CA THR A 27 3.17 28.28 -20.00
C THR A 27 3.37 29.20 -21.18
N ILE A 28 4.55 29.12 -21.79
CA ILE A 28 4.92 29.92 -22.96
C ILE A 28 4.83 28.97 -24.17
N ASN A 29 3.95 29.29 -25.12
CA ASN A 29 3.81 28.59 -26.40
C ASN A 29 4.42 29.43 -27.50
N ASN A 30 5.45 28.92 -28.18
CA ASN A 30 6.09 29.63 -29.27
C ASN A 30 5.48 29.30 -30.63
N SER A 31 5.86 30.07 -31.67
CA SER A 31 5.38 29.90 -33.02
C SER A 31 5.88 28.62 -33.72
N GLU A 32 6.82 27.92 -33.10
CA GLU A 32 7.39 26.64 -33.59
C GLU A 32 6.68 25.43 -32.94
N GLY A 33 5.63 25.66 -32.10
CA GLY A 33 4.88 24.63 -31.43
C GLY A 33 5.55 24.12 -30.13
N LYS A 34 6.67 24.72 -29.73
CA LYS A 34 7.33 24.37 -28.46
C LYS A 34 6.59 25.02 -27.30
N GLN A 35 6.34 24.23 -26.27
CA GLN A 35 5.76 24.63 -25.00
C GLN A 35 6.81 24.59 -23.88
N THR A 36 6.89 25.63 -23.07
CA THR A 36 7.77 25.67 -21.89
C THR A 36 6.98 26.16 -20.69
N GLU A 37 7.09 25.44 -19.57
CA GLU A 37 6.42 25.79 -18.31
C GLU A 37 7.40 26.31 -17.28
N TRP A 38 6.97 27.32 -16.52
CA TRP A 38 7.71 27.94 -15.44
C TRP A 38 6.84 28.06 -14.20
N LYS A 39 7.30 27.50 -13.09
CA LYS A 39 6.66 27.68 -11.77
C LYS A 39 7.07 29.01 -11.18
N LEU A 40 6.12 29.86 -10.88
CA LEU A 40 6.34 31.21 -10.35
C LEU A 40 6.30 31.28 -8.84
N THR A 41 5.52 30.39 -8.20
CA THR A 41 5.41 30.27 -6.74
C THR A 41 5.33 28.80 -6.34
N GLY A 42 5.49 28.49 -5.07
CA GLY A 42 5.36 27.15 -4.52
C GLY A 42 6.67 26.36 -4.48
N LYS A 43 6.56 25.09 -4.06
CA LYS A 43 7.71 24.16 -3.97
C LYS A 43 8.29 23.89 -5.37
N GLY A 44 9.59 24.08 -5.51
CA GLY A 44 10.23 23.93 -6.83
C GLY A 44 10.07 25.18 -7.73
N CYS A 45 9.67 26.32 -7.18
CA CYS A 45 9.71 27.59 -7.90
C CYS A 45 11.15 27.86 -8.37
N THR A 46 11.31 27.98 -9.69
CA THR A 46 12.61 28.22 -10.30
C THR A 46 12.76 29.65 -10.82
N VAL A 47 11.70 30.45 -10.80
CA VAL A 47 11.70 31.82 -11.33
C VAL A 47 11.88 32.83 -10.20
N SER A 48 12.93 33.63 -10.27
CA SER A 48 13.15 34.75 -9.35
C SER A 48 12.59 36.05 -9.87
N ARG A 49 12.59 36.22 -11.17
CA ARG A 49 12.20 37.47 -11.82
C ARG A 49 11.85 37.27 -13.29
N MET A 50 10.91 38.05 -13.80
CA MET A 50 10.61 38.17 -15.23
C MET A 50 10.76 39.62 -15.66
N LYS A 51 11.31 39.88 -16.84
CA LYS A 51 11.55 41.23 -17.36
C LYS A 51 11.33 41.28 -18.87
N HIS A 52 10.68 42.34 -19.34
CA HIS A 52 10.69 42.71 -20.75
C HIS A 52 11.86 43.69 -20.99
N ASN A 53 12.72 43.38 -21.94
CA ASN A 53 13.89 44.22 -22.29
C ASN A 53 13.62 45.13 -23.46
N ALA A 54 14.58 46.05 -23.72
CA ALA A 54 14.50 47.03 -24.82
C ALA A 54 14.51 46.38 -26.24
N ASN A 55 14.97 45.13 -26.35
CA ASN A 55 15.05 44.37 -27.61
C ASN A 55 13.76 43.57 -27.90
N ASN A 56 12.65 43.87 -27.23
CA ASN A 56 11.39 43.17 -27.37
C ASN A 56 11.47 41.67 -26.97
N GLN A 57 12.23 41.35 -25.92
CA GLN A 57 12.43 39.99 -25.43
C GLN A 57 11.88 39.87 -24.02
N LEU A 58 11.31 38.67 -23.69
CA LEU A 58 10.96 38.27 -22.35
C LEU A 58 12.15 37.51 -21.75
N GLU A 59 12.69 38.05 -20.67
CA GLU A 59 13.77 37.44 -19.88
C GLU A 59 13.20 36.78 -18.62
N ILE A 60 13.51 35.49 -18.41
CA ILE A 60 13.14 34.75 -17.21
C ILE A 60 14.42 34.43 -16.42
N TYR A 61 14.48 34.93 -15.21
CA TYR A 61 15.62 34.72 -14.30
C TYR A 61 15.30 33.61 -13.31
N GLN A 62 16.23 32.67 -13.17
CA GLN A 62 16.08 31.52 -12.31
C GLN A 62 16.60 31.78 -10.89
N ASN A 63 15.98 31.13 -9.91
CA ASN A 63 16.42 31.18 -8.50
C ASN A 63 17.81 30.53 -8.32
N GLY A 64 18.62 31.11 -7.45
CA GLY A 64 19.92 30.55 -7.08
C GLY A 64 21.00 30.68 -8.14
N GLN A 65 20.76 31.41 -9.21
CA GLN A 65 21.75 31.71 -10.26
C GLN A 65 22.12 33.18 -10.23
N ASP A 66 23.41 33.45 -10.57
CA ASP A 66 23.90 34.81 -10.68
C ASP A 66 23.14 35.63 -11.71
N ALA A 67 23.25 36.96 -11.62
CA ALA A 67 22.46 37.94 -12.38
C ALA A 67 22.49 37.78 -13.92
N GLY A 68 23.29 36.88 -14.46
CA GLY A 68 23.40 36.60 -15.90
C GLY A 68 22.65 35.34 -16.40
N ALA A 69 22.26 34.44 -15.50
CA ALA A 69 21.62 33.17 -15.91
C ALA A 69 20.11 33.37 -16.12
N LYS A 70 19.70 33.39 -17.36
CA LYS A 70 18.31 33.64 -17.77
C LYS A 70 17.96 32.92 -19.05
N GLU A 71 16.68 32.58 -19.21
CA GLU A 71 16.12 32.26 -20.52
C GLU A 71 15.53 33.48 -21.21
N ILE A 72 15.72 33.60 -22.50
CA ILE A 72 15.30 34.75 -23.31
C ILE A 72 14.38 34.25 -24.44
N TYR A 73 13.19 34.82 -24.48
CA TYR A 73 12.19 34.55 -25.51
C TYR A 73 11.97 35.81 -26.34
N ASP A 74 12.08 35.68 -27.67
CA ASP A 74 11.66 36.73 -28.62
C ASP A 74 10.13 36.82 -28.57
N ILE A 75 9.60 37.98 -28.16
CA ILE A 75 8.15 38.19 -28.00
C ILE A 75 7.42 38.03 -29.33
N ASN A 76 8.07 38.31 -30.47
CA ASN A 76 7.47 38.13 -31.78
C ASN A 76 7.27 36.64 -32.15
N LYS A 77 7.99 35.74 -31.48
CA LYS A 77 7.86 34.27 -31.65
C LYS A 77 7.00 33.61 -30.56
N ILE A 78 6.41 34.38 -29.67
CA ILE A 78 5.48 33.85 -28.67
C ILE A 78 4.05 33.95 -29.21
N ASN A 79 3.39 32.80 -29.34
CA ASN A 79 1.98 32.75 -29.73
C ASN A 79 1.07 33.19 -28.58
N ASN A 80 1.31 32.62 -27.41
CA ASN A 80 0.59 33.02 -26.19
C ASN A 80 1.41 32.72 -24.93
N ILE A 81 1.05 33.37 -23.84
CA ILE A 81 1.50 33.07 -22.48
C ILE A 81 0.24 32.80 -21.66
N VAL A 82 0.13 31.59 -21.13
CA VAL A 82 -0.99 31.18 -20.29
C VAL A 82 -0.56 31.22 -18.84
N PHE A 83 -1.26 32.01 -18.05
CA PHE A 83 -1.16 31.98 -16.60
C PHE A 83 -2.16 30.98 -16.04
N SER A 84 -1.73 30.11 -15.18
CA SER A 84 -2.60 29.12 -14.54
C SER A 84 -2.25 28.95 -13.07
N ILE A 85 -3.28 28.65 -12.30
CA ILE A 85 -3.13 28.20 -10.92
C ILE A 85 -2.89 26.70 -10.98
N TYR A 86 -1.97 26.20 -10.16
CA TYR A 86 -1.82 24.79 -9.91
C TYR A 86 -1.77 24.56 -8.41
N HIS A 87 -2.24 23.43 -7.99
CA HIS A 87 -2.16 23.02 -6.58
C HIS A 87 -0.93 22.13 -6.43
N GLU A 88 0.00 22.52 -5.56
CA GLU A 88 1.07 21.61 -5.17
C GLU A 88 0.48 20.50 -4.29
N SER A 89 0.72 19.28 -4.69
CA SER A 89 0.44 18.15 -3.85
C SER A 89 1.51 18.06 -2.76
N ASP A 90 1.08 17.96 -1.51
CA ASP A 90 1.98 17.74 -0.37
C ASP A 90 2.62 16.33 -0.37
N VAL A 91 2.31 15.53 -1.40
CA VAL A 91 2.80 14.17 -1.59
C VAL A 91 3.62 13.99 -2.89
N ASP A 92 4.04 15.08 -3.53
CA ASP A 92 4.85 15.00 -4.77
C ASP A 92 6.21 14.32 -4.55
N ASP A 93 6.73 14.37 -3.33
CA ASP A 93 7.98 13.72 -2.90
C ASP A 93 7.79 12.26 -2.49
N ILE A 94 6.56 11.76 -2.43
CA ILE A 94 6.28 10.37 -2.08
C ILE A 94 6.43 9.48 -3.31
N THR A 95 7.39 8.56 -3.23
CA THR A 95 7.61 7.52 -4.25
C THR A 95 7.10 6.19 -3.74
N LEU A 96 6.23 5.56 -4.51
CA LEU A 96 5.71 4.21 -4.27
C LEU A 96 6.17 3.25 -5.36
N ALA A 97 6.05 1.95 -5.09
CA ALA A 97 6.29 0.90 -6.07
C ALA A 97 5.47 1.13 -7.35
N ASP A 98 4.22 1.56 -7.20
CA ASP A 98 3.41 2.05 -8.31
C ASP A 98 3.75 3.52 -8.63
N PRO A 99 4.42 3.82 -9.75
CA PRO A 99 4.77 5.19 -10.11
C PRO A 99 3.53 6.04 -10.46
N SER A 100 2.40 5.41 -10.77
CA SER A 100 1.12 6.05 -11.09
C SER A 100 0.16 6.08 -9.89
N ALA A 101 0.64 5.75 -8.69
CA ALA A 101 -0.16 5.77 -7.47
C ALA A 101 -0.92 7.07 -7.31
N THR A 102 -2.22 6.97 -6.97
CA THR A 102 -3.06 8.16 -6.80
C THR A 102 -2.54 9.06 -5.69
N GLU A 103 -2.88 10.35 -5.74
CA GLU A 103 -2.53 11.28 -4.67
C GLU A 103 -3.02 10.79 -3.30
N LYS A 104 -4.23 10.23 -3.23
CA LYS A 104 -4.78 9.63 -2.01
C LYS A 104 -3.94 8.46 -1.52
N THR A 105 -3.42 7.62 -2.43
CA THR A 105 -2.53 6.50 -2.08
C THR A 105 -1.22 7.00 -1.49
N LYS A 106 -0.62 8.01 -2.12
CA LYS A 106 0.59 8.65 -1.62
C LYS A 106 0.34 9.33 -0.26
N ARG A 107 -0.82 9.95 -0.04
CA ARG A 107 -1.20 10.58 1.22
C ARG A 107 -1.34 9.57 2.36
N LEU A 108 -1.93 8.40 2.10
CA LEU A 108 -1.95 7.32 3.09
C LEU A 108 -0.53 6.84 3.43
N TYR A 109 0.33 6.65 2.42
CA TYR A 109 1.70 6.21 2.68
C TYR A 109 2.50 7.26 3.47
N LYS A 110 2.38 8.53 3.12
CA LYS A 110 2.97 9.64 3.88
C LYS A 110 2.51 9.63 5.33
N TYR A 111 1.22 9.42 5.57
CA TYR A 111 0.67 9.31 6.92
C TYR A 111 1.31 8.17 7.72
N LEU A 112 1.49 7.00 7.10
CA LEU A 112 2.19 5.88 7.71
C LEU A 112 3.65 6.23 8.02
N GLN A 113 4.35 6.89 7.09
CA GLN A 113 5.75 7.33 7.28
C GLN A 113 5.90 8.33 8.43
N GLN A 114 5.01 9.32 8.52
CA GLN A 114 5.05 10.35 9.57
C GLN A 114 4.85 9.78 10.97
N ASN A 115 4.08 8.70 11.08
CA ASN A 115 3.83 8.03 12.35
C ASN A 115 4.87 6.96 12.68
N TYR A 116 5.60 6.45 11.69
CA TYR A 116 6.58 5.37 11.87
C TYR A 116 7.67 5.74 12.87
N GLY A 117 7.89 4.85 13.83
CA GLY A 117 8.85 5.04 14.90
C GLY A 117 8.37 5.93 16.07
N SER A 118 7.30 6.73 15.88
CA SER A 118 6.71 7.59 16.90
C SER A 118 5.35 7.06 17.41
N LYS A 119 4.59 6.41 16.55
CA LYS A 119 3.29 5.79 16.82
C LYS A 119 3.18 4.48 16.07
N ILE A 120 2.19 3.68 16.44
CA ILE A 120 1.83 2.43 15.75
C ILE A 120 0.33 2.42 15.43
N ILE A 121 -0.03 2.09 14.21
CA ILE A 121 -1.42 2.02 13.77
C ILE A 121 -2.04 0.71 14.27
N SER A 122 -3.16 0.78 14.98
CA SER A 122 -3.92 -0.42 15.34
C SER A 122 -4.70 -0.97 14.16
N SER A 123 -4.71 -2.27 13.99
CA SER A 123 -5.50 -2.91 12.95
C SER A 123 -5.99 -4.30 13.37
N VAL A 124 -6.90 -4.88 12.59
CA VAL A 124 -7.43 -6.23 12.79
C VAL A 124 -7.84 -6.85 11.46
N ILE A 125 -7.74 -8.17 11.36
CA ILE A 125 -8.23 -8.95 10.21
C ILE A 125 -9.71 -9.29 10.41
N ALA A 126 -10.50 -9.10 9.38
CA ALA A 126 -11.97 -9.25 9.37
C ALA A 126 -12.45 -10.70 9.26
N ASN A 127 -11.83 -11.63 9.97
CA ASN A 127 -12.19 -13.07 9.94
C ASN A 127 -12.23 -13.62 8.51
N VAL A 128 -11.19 -13.36 7.73
CA VAL A 128 -11.06 -13.68 6.29
C VAL A 128 -12.34 -13.38 5.49
N ASN A 129 -12.97 -12.26 5.81
CA ASN A 129 -14.31 -11.92 5.36
C ASN A 129 -14.41 -10.48 4.84
N TRP A 130 -15.61 -10.08 4.45
CA TRP A 130 -15.96 -8.77 3.88
C TRP A 130 -16.87 -8.00 4.83
N ASN A 131 -16.43 -7.85 6.10
CA ASN A 131 -17.19 -7.19 7.17
C ASN A 131 -16.27 -6.55 8.23
N THR A 132 -16.86 -5.99 9.30
CA THR A 132 -16.15 -5.33 10.41
C THR A 132 -16.35 -6.03 11.76
N GLN A 133 -16.87 -7.26 11.77
CA GLN A 133 -17.30 -7.94 13.00
C GLN A 133 -16.18 -8.06 14.04
N GLU A 134 -14.94 -8.32 13.62
CA GLU A 134 -13.82 -8.41 14.57
C GLU A 134 -13.47 -7.03 15.14
N ALA A 135 -13.52 -5.97 14.33
CA ALA A 135 -13.37 -4.60 14.81
C ALA A 135 -14.50 -4.19 15.78
N ASP A 136 -15.73 -4.65 15.52
CA ASP A 136 -16.88 -4.39 16.40
C ASP A 136 -16.72 -5.08 17.76
N LYS A 137 -16.18 -6.31 17.81
CA LYS A 137 -15.86 -7.01 19.06
C LYS A 137 -14.80 -6.24 19.88
N ILE A 138 -13.77 -5.72 19.20
CA ILE A 138 -12.74 -4.90 19.84
C ILE A 138 -13.36 -3.64 20.42
N TYR A 139 -14.23 -2.96 19.65
CA TYR A 139 -14.95 -1.80 20.17
C TYR A 139 -15.81 -2.12 21.39
N GLN A 140 -16.53 -3.23 21.38
CA GLN A 140 -17.33 -3.69 22.53
C GLN A 140 -16.46 -3.91 23.79
N ALA A 141 -15.26 -4.45 23.61
CA ALA A 141 -14.35 -4.73 24.71
C ALA A 141 -13.60 -3.50 25.23
N THR A 142 -13.35 -2.49 24.39
CA THR A 142 -12.40 -1.40 24.68
C THR A 142 -13.00 0.01 24.59
N GLY A 143 -14.16 0.17 23.96
CA GLY A 143 -14.76 1.47 23.63
C GLY A 143 -14.09 2.19 22.46
N LYS A 144 -13.11 1.56 21.78
CA LYS A 144 -12.38 2.14 20.64
C LYS A 144 -12.31 1.18 19.46
N TYR A 145 -12.44 1.72 18.26
CA TYR A 145 -12.19 0.95 17.04
C TYR A 145 -10.70 0.94 16.69
N PRO A 146 -10.14 -0.18 16.19
CA PRO A 146 -8.83 -0.15 15.56
C PRO A 146 -8.84 0.82 14.37
N ALA A 147 -7.68 1.41 14.08
CA ALA A 147 -7.56 2.40 13.01
C ALA A 147 -7.74 1.78 11.62
N MET A 148 -7.35 0.52 11.43
CA MET A 148 -7.39 -0.15 10.14
C MET A 148 -8.14 -1.49 10.24
N ASN A 149 -8.97 -1.80 9.24
CA ASN A 149 -9.62 -3.10 9.08
C ASN A 149 -9.10 -3.77 7.80
N CYS A 150 -8.71 -5.05 7.90
CA CYS A 150 -8.21 -5.83 6.78
C CYS A 150 -9.28 -6.80 6.29
N TYR A 151 -9.68 -6.66 5.04
CA TYR A 151 -10.64 -7.54 4.37
C TYR A 151 -9.90 -8.57 3.52
N ASP A 152 -10.53 -9.73 3.26
CA ASP A 152 -9.92 -10.81 2.51
C ASP A 152 -10.77 -11.20 1.29
N PHE A 153 -10.10 -11.34 0.15
CA PHE A 153 -10.71 -11.82 -1.09
C PHE A 153 -10.82 -13.35 -1.19
N ILE A 154 -10.63 -14.08 -0.09
CA ILE A 154 -10.58 -15.55 -0.08
C ILE A 154 -11.75 -16.23 -0.82
N HIS A 155 -12.93 -15.64 -0.82
CA HIS A 155 -14.13 -16.17 -1.44
C HIS A 155 -14.49 -15.53 -2.79
N ILE A 156 -13.59 -14.76 -3.40
CA ILE A 156 -13.88 -14.08 -4.68
C ILE A 156 -14.16 -15.06 -5.82
N PHE A 157 -13.64 -16.30 -5.72
CA PHE A 157 -13.84 -17.37 -6.68
C PHE A 157 -15.29 -17.84 -6.80
N VAL A 158 -16.13 -17.60 -5.79
CA VAL A 158 -17.53 -18.07 -5.76
C VAL A 158 -18.30 -17.59 -6.99
N PRO A 159 -18.89 -18.50 -7.79
CA PRO A 159 -19.47 -18.15 -9.08
C PRO A 159 -20.62 -17.16 -9.02
N LYS A 160 -21.38 -17.17 -7.91
CA LYS A 160 -22.51 -16.27 -7.69
C LYS A 160 -22.34 -15.55 -6.36
N GLN A 161 -21.78 -14.37 -6.41
CA GLN A 161 -21.59 -13.52 -5.25
C GLN A 161 -22.92 -13.14 -4.58
N GLY A 162 -22.95 -13.14 -3.24
CA GLY A 162 -24.16 -12.83 -2.47
C GLY A 162 -25.22 -13.92 -2.44
N SER A 163 -24.93 -15.13 -2.94
CA SER A 163 -25.86 -16.27 -2.86
C SER A 163 -26.18 -16.61 -1.40
N ASN A 164 -27.45 -16.87 -1.11
CA ASN A 164 -27.91 -17.26 0.22
C ASN A 164 -27.50 -16.31 1.37
N GLY A 165 -27.37 -15.01 1.06
CA GLY A 165 -26.96 -14.00 2.05
C GLY A 165 -25.50 -14.06 2.44
N TRP A 166 -24.67 -14.82 1.70
CA TRP A 166 -23.22 -14.91 1.95
C TRP A 166 -22.45 -13.73 1.35
N ILE A 167 -21.13 -13.79 1.39
CA ILE A 167 -20.22 -12.70 0.96
C ILE A 167 -20.57 -12.22 -0.45
N ASN A 168 -20.58 -10.90 -0.62
CA ASN A 168 -20.79 -10.25 -1.90
C ASN A 168 -19.75 -9.13 -2.10
N TYR A 169 -18.65 -9.42 -2.75
CA TYR A 169 -17.62 -8.42 -3.07
C TYR A 169 -18.08 -7.36 -4.09
N ASN A 170 -19.20 -7.60 -4.81
CA ASN A 170 -19.79 -6.56 -5.65
C ASN A 170 -20.42 -5.42 -4.85
N ASN A 171 -20.73 -5.66 -3.57
CA ASN A 171 -21.15 -4.66 -2.61
C ASN A 171 -19.94 -4.16 -1.81
N ILE A 172 -19.44 -2.98 -2.15
CA ILE A 172 -18.29 -2.36 -1.44
C ILE A 172 -18.71 -1.57 -0.19
N THR A 173 -20.00 -1.53 0.15
CA THR A 173 -20.52 -0.77 1.31
C THR A 173 -19.82 -1.11 2.63
N PRO A 174 -19.46 -2.36 2.97
CA PRO A 174 -18.71 -2.64 4.20
C PRO A 174 -17.38 -1.90 4.30
N VAL A 175 -16.70 -1.69 3.16
CA VAL A 175 -15.40 -1.01 3.09
C VAL A 175 -15.60 0.51 3.08
N THR A 176 -16.53 1.03 2.27
CA THR A 176 -16.79 2.48 2.20
C THR A 176 -17.33 3.01 3.52
N ASN A 177 -18.28 2.31 4.18
CA ASN A 177 -18.79 2.70 5.49
C ASN A 177 -17.71 2.73 6.58
N TRP A 178 -16.70 1.87 6.47
CA TRP A 178 -15.54 1.88 7.38
C TRP A 178 -14.67 3.12 7.12
N ALA A 179 -14.35 3.38 5.87
CA ALA A 179 -13.53 4.51 5.46
C ALA A 179 -14.20 5.86 5.73
N ASP A 180 -15.51 5.98 5.49
CA ASP A 180 -16.30 7.19 5.76
C ASP A 180 -16.29 7.58 7.24
N LYS A 181 -16.04 6.61 8.13
CA LYS A 181 -15.87 6.82 9.58
C LYS A 181 -14.41 7.06 9.99
N GLY A 182 -13.53 7.38 9.03
CA GLY A 182 -12.11 7.63 9.26
C GLY A 182 -11.24 6.38 9.37
N GLY A 183 -11.79 5.19 9.06
CA GLY A 183 -11.03 3.95 9.11
C GLY A 183 -10.09 3.78 7.92
N LEU A 184 -8.87 3.32 8.17
CA LEU A 184 -7.93 2.89 7.14
C LEU A 184 -8.32 1.50 6.64
N VAL A 185 -7.98 1.21 5.39
CA VAL A 185 -8.32 -0.06 4.73
C VAL A 185 -7.06 -0.85 4.43
N SER A 186 -7.09 -2.13 4.76
CA SER A 186 -6.16 -3.13 4.25
C SER A 186 -6.94 -4.21 3.52
N LEU A 187 -6.32 -4.79 2.51
CA LEU A 187 -6.87 -5.87 1.70
C LEU A 187 -5.83 -6.99 1.61
N MET A 188 -6.28 -8.22 1.76
CA MET A 188 -5.45 -9.39 1.55
C MET A 188 -6.17 -10.40 0.67
N TRP A 189 -5.47 -11.43 0.23
CA TRP A 189 -6.06 -12.44 -0.62
C TRP A 189 -5.48 -13.82 -0.35
N HIS A 190 -6.25 -14.67 0.31
CA HIS A 190 -6.03 -16.11 0.27
C HIS A 190 -6.50 -16.61 -1.09
N PHE A 191 -5.57 -16.66 -2.03
CA PHE A 191 -5.87 -16.99 -3.43
C PHE A 191 -6.17 -18.48 -3.59
N ASN A 192 -7.44 -18.85 -3.49
CA ASN A 192 -7.91 -20.21 -3.71
C ASN A 192 -7.80 -20.64 -5.17
N VAL A 193 -7.38 -21.89 -5.37
CA VAL A 193 -7.30 -22.54 -6.69
C VAL A 193 -8.12 -23.82 -6.70
N PRO A 194 -8.64 -24.28 -7.86
CA PRO A 194 -9.35 -25.55 -7.94
C PRO A 194 -8.47 -26.74 -7.52
N LYS A 195 -9.07 -27.72 -6.85
CA LYS A 195 -8.34 -28.95 -6.46
C LYS A 195 -7.82 -29.73 -7.65
N THR A 196 -8.56 -29.73 -8.75
CA THR A 196 -8.14 -30.33 -10.03
C THR A 196 -8.63 -29.47 -11.20
N LYS A 197 -8.06 -29.70 -12.40
CA LYS A 197 -8.48 -29.02 -13.63
C LYS A 197 -9.97 -29.13 -13.94
N SER A 198 -10.60 -30.24 -13.56
CA SER A 198 -12.03 -30.51 -13.80
C SER A 198 -12.93 -30.07 -12.64
N THR A 199 -12.36 -29.62 -11.52
CA THR A 199 -13.15 -29.19 -10.38
C THR A 199 -13.83 -27.84 -10.68
N VAL A 200 -15.16 -27.81 -10.50
CA VAL A 200 -15.96 -26.59 -10.54
C VAL A 200 -16.13 -26.09 -9.11
N PRO A 201 -15.73 -24.85 -8.78
CA PRO A 201 -15.93 -24.30 -7.44
C PRO A 201 -17.41 -24.24 -7.07
N GLY A 202 -17.74 -24.68 -5.86
CA GLY A 202 -19.09 -24.60 -5.32
C GLY A 202 -19.44 -23.21 -4.82
N THR A 203 -20.74 -22.92 -4.74
CA THR A 203 -21.25 -21.69 -4.12
C THR A 203 -21.11 -21.66 -2.60
N ASP A 204 -20.78 -22.80 -2.00
CA ASP A 204 -20.50 -23.03 -0.59
C ASP A 204 -19.01 -22.94 -0.25
N GLY A 205 -18.17 -22.60 -1.22
CA GLY A 205 -16.71 -22.55 -1.06
C GLY A 205 -16.00 -23.89 -1.26
N SER A 206 -16.73 -24.95 -1.64
CA SER A 206 -16.13 -26.25 -1.91
C SER A 206 -15.33 -26.29 -3.22
N GLY A 207 -14.49 -27.30 -3.37
CA GLY A 207 -13.73 -27.57 -4.60
C GLY A 207 -12.49 -26.75 -4.83
N VAL A 208 -12.15 -25.84 -3.91
CA VAL A 208 -10.94 -25.00 -3.98
C VAL A 208 -10.09 -25.13 -2.72
N THR A 209 -8.85 -24.65 -2.79
CA THR A 209 -7.92 -24.67 -1.67
C THR A 209 -6.75 -23.72 -1.91
N CYS A 210 -6.11 -23.26 -0.83
CA CYS A 210 -4.80 -22.62 -0.87
C CYS A 210 -3.66 -23.65 -0.62
N THR A 211 -3.99 -24.85 -0.14
CA THR A 211 -3.02 -25.87 0.30
C THR A 211 -2.46 -26.63 -0.88
N PRO A 212 -1.14 -26.62 -1.10
CA PRO A 212 -0.53 -27.23 -2.30
C PRO A 212 -0.70 -28.75 -2.38
N SER A 213 -0.79 -29.46 -1.24
CA SER A 213 -1.01 -30.91 -1.21
C SER A 213 -2.44 -31.32 -1.59
N GLU A 214 -3.40 -30.38 -1.62
CA GLU A 214 -4.81 -30.63 -1.94
C GLU A 214 -5.17 -30.26 -3.38
N THR A 215 -4.21 -29.78 -4.18
CA THR A 215 -4.45 -29.34 -5.55
C THR A 215 -3.43 -29.90 -6.53
N SER A 216 -3.87 -30.09 -7.78
CA SER A 216 -2.99 -30.35 -8.92
C SER A 216 -2.52 -29.04 -9.60
N PHE A 217 -2.93 -27.88 -9.13
CA PHE A 217 -2.51 -26.57 -9.63
C PHE A 217 -1.00 -26.38 -9.44
N LYS A 218 -0.30 -25.97 -10.49
CA LYS A 218 1.13 -25.67 -10.46
C LYS A 218 1.36 -24.20 -10.72
N ALA A 219 1.99 -23.52 -9.78
CA ALA A 219 2.29 -22.10 -9.90
C ALA A 219 3.14 -21.78 -11.15
N ALA A 220 4.11 -22.64 -11.48
CA ALA A 220 4.95 -22.48 -12.66
C ALA A 220 4.14 -22.47 -13.98
N ASN A 221 3.02 -23.20 -14.05
CA ASN A 221 2.18 -23.26 -15.25
C ASN A 221 1.35 -22.00 -15.48
N VAL A 222 1.23 -21.10 -14.47
CA VAL A 222 0.58 -19.79 -14.63
C VAL A 222 1.21 -19.00 -15.78
N PHE A 223 2.48 -19.20 -16.06
CA PHE A 223 3.22 -18.50 -17.13
C PHE A 223 3.13 -19.18 -18.49
N THR A 224 2.47 -20.33 -18.57
CA THR A 224 2.23 -21.04 -19.83
C THR A 224 0.89 -20.61 -20.42
N ALA A 225 0.94 -19.84 -21.50
CA ALA A 225 -0.27 -19.34 -22.15
C ALA A 225 -1.23 -20.48 -22.50
N GLY A 226 -2.51 -20.35 -22.13
CA GLY A 226 -3.55 -21.32 -22.40
C GLY A 226 -3.62 -22.53 -21.47
N SER A 227 -2.68 -22.67 -20.52
CA SER A 227 -2.82 -23.67 -19.44
C SER A 227 -4.08 -23.37 -18.61
N TRP A 228 -4.57 -24.36 -17.88
CA TRP A 228 -5.73 -24.13 -17.02
C TRP A 228 -5.38 -23.27 -15.80
N GLU A 229 -4.13 -23.34 -15.34
CA GLU A 229 -3.59 -22.49 -14.28
C GLU A 229 -3.49 -21.02 -14.73
N ASN A 230 -3.00 -20.80 -15.96
CA ASN A 230 -2.96 -19.45 -16.54
C ASN A 230 -4.36 -18.85 -16.64
N LYS A 231 -5.33 -19.61 -17.18
CA LYS A 231 -6.71 -19.17 -17.31
C LYS A 231 -7.34 -18.84 -15.97
N TRP A 232 -7.18 -19.72 -14.96
CA TRP A 232 -7.71 -19.50 -13.63
C TRP A 232 -7.10 -18.25 -12.97
N PHE A 233 -5.78 -18.12 -13.05
CA PHE A 233 -5.04 -17.02 -12.43
C PHE A 233 -5.54 -15.66 -12.93
N TYR A 234 -5.63 -15.47 -14.23
CA TYR A 234 -6.09 -14.21 -14.81
C TYR A 234 -7.59 -13.99 -14.61
N GLN A 235 -8.40 -15.02 -14.69
CA GLN A 235 -9.83 -14.92 -14.42
C GLN A 235 -10.12 -14.44 -13.00
N GLU A 236 -9.41 -14.96 -12.01
CA GLU A 236 -9.59 -14.54 -10.62
C GLU A 236 -9.02 -13.14 -10.37
N MET A 237 -7.88 -12.80 -10.98
CA MET A 237 -7.37 -11.42 -10.94
C MET A 237 -8.35 -10.42 -11.54
N ASP A 238 -9.02 -10.74 -12.66
CA ASP A 238 -10.04 -9.85 -13.25
C ASP A 238 -11.21 -9.58 -12.30
N LYS A 239 -11.63 -10.58 -11.51
CA LYS A 239 -12.65 -10.37 -10.49
C LYS A 239 -12.19 -9.41 -9.38
N VAL A 240 -10.96 -9.59 -8.90
CA VAL A 240 -10.37 -8.69 -7.88
C VAL A 240 -10.21 -7.29 -8.45
N VAL A 241 -9.69 -7.14 -9.66
CA VAL A 241 -9.56 -5.86 -10.37
C VAL A 241 -10.91 -5.13 -10.46
N ALA A 242 -11.99 -5.85 -10.78
CA ALA A 242 -13.32 -5.24 -10.87
C ALA A 242 -13.81 -4.66 -9.52
N VAL A 243 -13.44 -5.29 -8.40
CA VAL A 243 -13.74 -4.76 -7.05
C VAL A 243 -12.81 -3.60 -6.70
N LEU A 244 -11.50 -3.74 -6.96
CA LEU A 244 -10.51 -2.70 -6.70
C LEU A 244 -10.82 -1.42 -7.50
N GLN A 245 -11.30 -1.55 -8.75
CA GLN A 245 -11.74 -0.40 -9.54
C GLN A 245 -12.90 0.34 -8.87
N LYS A 246 -13.93 -0.39 -8.39
CA LYS A 246 -15.04 0.23 -7.65
C LYS A 246 -14.56 0.95 -6.37
N LEU A 247 -13.60 0.36 -5.66
CA LEU A 247 -13.00 1.00 -4.49
C LEU A 247 -12.21 2.24 -4.88
N GLN A 248 -11.42 2.19 -5.97
CA GLN A 248 -10.70 3.34 -6.50
C GLN A 248 -11.64 4.46 -6.91
N ASP A 249 -12.72 4.15 -7.64
CA ASP A 249 -13.74 5.12 -8.08
C ASP A 249 -14.44 5.77 -6.87
N ALA A 250 -14.61 5.02 -5.78
CA ALA A 250 -15.10 5.53 -4.49
C ALA A 250 -14.03 6.29 -3.69
N GLY A 251 -12.81 6.42 -4.22
CA GLY A 251 -11.70 7.11 -3.57
C GLY A 251 -11.11 6.35 -2.38
N ILE A 252 -11.33 5.06 -2.27
CA ILE A 252 -10.74 4.19 -1.25
C ILE A 252 -9.33 3.79 -1.69
N VAL A 253 -8.38 3.92 -0.78
CA VAL A 253 -7.01 3.42 -0.91
C VAL A 253 -6.76 2.34 0.12
N ALA A 254 -5.90 1.37 -0.19
CA ALA A 254 -5.67 0.25 0.70
C ALA A 254 -4.21 -0.19 0.77
N VAL A 255 -3.80 -0.70 1.93
CA VAL A 255 -2.62 -1.55 2.04
C VAL A 255 -2.98 -2.91 1.47
N TRP A 256 -2.29 -3.34 0.40
CA TRP A 256 -2.54 -4.58 -0.32
C TRP A 256 -1.49 -5.63 0.01
N ARG A 257 -1.92 -6.75 0.57
CA ARG A 257 -1.06 -7.85 1.03
C ARG A 257 -1.43 -9.18 0.35
N PRO A 258 -1.07 -9.38 -0.93
CA PRO A 258 -1.28 -10.64 -1.63
C PRO A 258 -0.18 -11.64 -1.30
N PHE A 259 -0.39 -12.90 -1.61
CA PHE A 259 0.65 -13.95 -1.60
C PHE A 259 1.53 -13.97 -0.35
N HIS A 260 0.93 -13.70 0.80
CA HIS A 260 1.64 -13.67 2.09
C HIS A 260 2.21 -15.05 2.44
N GLU A 261 3.16 -15.07 3.36
CA GLU A 261 3.77 -16.29 3.91
C GLU A 261 4.27 -17.29 2.86
N ALA A 262 4.75 -16.81 1.71
CA ALA A 262 5.10 -17.65 0.57
C ALA A 262 6.22 -18.67 0.86
N ALA A 263 7.20 -18.29 1.66
CA ALA A 263 8.30 -19.18 2.03
C ALA A 263 7.86 -20.29 2.98
N GLY A 264 6.84 -20.05 3.80
CA GLY A 264 6.30 -21.03 4.73
C GLY A 264 7.39 -21.62 5.64
N ASN A 265 7.38 -22.94 5.76
CA ASN A 265 8.39 -23.71 6.51
C ASN A 265 9.62 -24.09 5.66
N ALA A 266 9.96 -23.36 4.61
CA ALA A 266 11.10 -23.70 3.76
C ALA A 266 12.37 -23.87 4.59
N CYS A 267 12.87 -25.10 4.68
CA CYS A 267 14.00 -25.47 5.49
C CYS A 267 14.87 -26.49 4.75
N LEU A 268 16.12 -26.12 4.47
CA LEU A 268 17.05 -26.99 3.76
C LEU A 268 17.56 -28.15 4.60
N LYS A 269 17.61 -28.01 5.93
CA LYS A 269 18.15 -29.03 6.83
C LYS A 269 17.38 -30.33 6.83
N TYR A 270 16.06 -30.25 6.71
CA TYR A 270 15.19 -31.42 6.85
C TYR A 270 14.81 -32.05 5.50
N GLY A 271 15.43 -31.61 4.42
CA GLY A 271 15.25 -32.17 3.08
C GLY A 271 14.00 -31.67 2.34
N ALA A 272 13.84 -32.11 1.10
CA ALA A 272 12.82 -31.64 0.17
C ALA A 272 11.36 -31.96 0.56
N SER A 273 11.14 -32.87 1.51
CA SER A 273 9.82 -33.20 2.04
C SER A 273 9.41 -32.33 3.22
N TRP A 274 10.37 -31.67 3.86
CA TRP A 274 10.18 -30.70 4.92
C TRP A 274 10.45 -29.33 4.35
N GLY A 275 9.59 -28.38 4.64
CA GLY A 275 9.97 -27.05 4.34
C GLY A 275 9.56 -26.53 2.99
N LYS A 276 8.50 -27.06 2.44
CA LYS A 276 7.79 -26.38 1.37
C LYS A 276 6.77 -25.41 1.96
N SER A 277 6.43 -24.38 1.18
CA SER A 277 5.35 -23.47 1.54
C SER A 277 4.06 -24.24 1.82
N TRP A 278 3.30 -23.77 2.80
CA TRP A 278 1.94 -24.26 3.05
C TRP A 278 0.90 -23.67 2.10
N PHE A 279 1.30 -22.68 1.27
CA PHE A 279 0.47 -22.11 0.23
C PHE A 279 0.99 -22.46 -1.17
N TRP A 280 0.09 -22.66 -2.12
CA TRP A 280 0.45 -23.04 -3.48
C TRP A 280 1.34 -22.00 -4.18
N TRP A 281 1.21 -20.73 -3.86
CA TRP A 281 2.00 -19.65 -4.50
C TRP A 281 3.48 -19.65 -4.12
N GLY A 282 3.84 -20.30 -3.03
CA GLY A 282 5.23 -20.49 -2.62
C GLY A 282 5.80 -21.88 -2.91
N TYR A 283 4.94 -22.85 -3.27
CA TYR A 283 5.32 -24.26 -3.32
C TYR A 283 6.34 -24.61 -4.40
N ASP A 284 6.32 -23.90 -5.53
CA ASP A 284 7.24 -24.08 -6.67
C ASP A 284 8.53 -23.24 -6.51
N GLY A 285 8.76 -22.66 -5.33
CA GLY A 285 10.00 -21.99 -4.95
C GLY A 285 10.00 -20.48 -5.21
N ALA A 286 11.07 -19.83 -4.74
CA ALA A 286 11.20 -18.39 -4.67
C ALA A 286 11.15 -17.70 -6.04
N GLU A 287 11.79 -18.26 -7.06
CA GLU A 287 11.79 -17.64 -8.41
C GLU A 287 10.39 -17.63 -9.04
N THR A 288 9.63 -18.73 -8.89
CA THR A 288 8.24 -18.79 -9.34
C THR A 288 7.36 -17.80 -8.58
N TYR A 289 7.56 -17.73 -7.27
CA TYR A 289 6.85 -16.78 -6.41
C TYR A 289 7.10 -15.32 -6.83
N LYS A 290 8.35 -14.92 -6.99
CA LYS A 290 8.69 -13.55 -7.44
C LYS A 290 8.02 -13.22 -8.76
N LYS A 291 8.00 -14.17 -9.70
CA LYS A 291 7.29 -14.02 -10.96
C LYS A 291 5.78 -13.84 -10.78
N LEU A 292 5.12 -14.57 -9.88
CA LEU A 292 3.70 -14.42 -9.57
C LEU A 292 3.41 -13.02 -9.05
N TRP A 293 4.21 -12.55 -8.09
CA TRP A 293 4.08 -11.20 -7.51
C TRP A 293 4.22 -10.12 -8.59
N GLN A 294 5.31 -10.16 -9.35
CA GLN A 294 5.58 -9.18 -10.40
C GLN A 294 4.50 -9.22 -11.51
N THR A 295 3.98 -10.41 -11.82
CA THR A 295 2.89 -10.57 -12.79
C THR A 295 1.61 -9.91 -12.29
N MET A 296 1.22 -10.14 -11.03
CA MET A 296 0.03 -9.51 -10.44
C MET A 296 0.20 -7.99 -10.39
N PHE A 297 1.35 -7.50 -9.93
CA PHE A 297 1.65 -6.08 -9.87
C PHE A 297 1.49 -5.43 -11.25
N ASN A 298 2.21 -5.93 -12.25
CA ASN A 298 2.17 -5.39 -13.60
C ASN A 298 0.77 -5.50 -14.23
N TYR A 299 0.06 -6.58 -13.96
CA TYR A 299 -1.31 -6.76 -14.44
C TYR A 299 -2.25 -5.69 -13.88
N PHE A 300 -2.20 -5.44 -12.59
CA PHE A 300 -3.01 -4.40 -11.96
C PHE A 300 -2.68 -3.01 -12.53
N GLN A 301 -1.39 -2.72 -12.80
CA GLN A 301 -1.00 -1.48 -13.49
C GLN A 301 -1.64 -1.38 -14.87
N THR A 302 -1.61 -2.45 -15.68
CA THR A 302 -2.24 -2.45 -17.01
C THR A 302 -3.75 -2.29 -16.98
N LYS A 303 -4.38 -2.59 -15.84
CA LYS A 303 -5.82 -2.41 -15.60
C LYS A 303 -6.16 -1.05 -14.98
N GLY A 304 -5.17 -0.19 -14.74
CA GLY A 304 -5.38 1.14 -14.18
C GLY A 304 -5.68 1.16 -12.68
N ILE A 305 -5.26 0.13 -11.95
CA ILE A 305 -5.40 0.06 -10.48
C ILE A 305 -4.19 0.74 -9.84
N HIS A 306 -4.42 1.90 -9.23
CA HIS A 306 -3.39 2.78 -8.68
C HIS A 306 -3.66 3.23 -7.23
N ASN A 307 -4.59 2.57 -6.55
CA ASN A 307 -5.03 2.87 -5.19
C ASN A 307 -4.46 1.91 -4.13
N LEU A 308 -3.34 1.24 -4.42
CA LEU A 308 -2.77 0.21 -3.55
C LEU A 308 -1.37 0.58 -3.07
N ILE A 309 -1.09 0.31 -1.77
CA ILE A 309 0.25 0.29 -1.17
C ILE A 309 0.63 -1.18 -1.00
N TRP A 310 1.70 -1.62 -1.66
CA TRP A 310 2.07 -3.02 -1.76
C TRP A 310 2.88 -3.49 -0.55
N ALA A 311 2.29 -4.38 0.26
CA ALA A 311 2.91 -4.96 1.45
C ALA A 311 3.32 -6.41 1.20
N TRP A 312 4.62 -6.66 1.18
CA TRP A 312 5.18 -8.00 1.07
C TRP A 312 5.43 -8.57 2.45
N THR A 313 4.91 -9.77 2.72
CA THR A 313 5.14 -10.48 3.97
C THR A 313 6.39 -11.33 3.87
N THR A 314 7.41 -10.94 4.59
CA THR A 314 8.63 -11.74 4.78
C THR A 314 8.40 -12.82 5.83
N GLN A 315 9.13 -13.92 5.72
CA GLN A 315 9.03 -15.01 6.65
C GLN A 315 10.41 -15.61 6.90
N ASN A 316 10.82 -15.53 8.16
CA ASN A 316 12.09 -16.06 8.59
C ASN A 316 11.90 -16.84 9.88
N TYR A 317 12.24 -18.11 9.88
CA TYR A 317 12.29 -18.90 11.08
C TYR A 317 13.62 -18.71 11.79
N ASN A 318 13.75 -17.56 12.45
CA ASN A 318 14.91 -17.23 13.27
C ASN A 318 14.81 -17.94 14.63
N GLY A 319 15.30 -19.07 14.73
CA GLY A 319 15.35 -19.76 16.02
C GLY A 319 16.20 -20.99 15.96
N ASP A 320 16.45 -21.45 14.77
CA ASP A 320 17.33 -22.56 14.52
C ASP A 320 18.25 -22.20 13.35
N ALA A 321 19.56 -22.11 13.62
CA ALA A 321 20.58 -21.92 12.59
C ALA A 321 20.53 -22.95 11.44
N ASN A 322 19.60 -23.88 11.55
CA ASN A 322 19.35 -24.96 10.60
C ASN A 322 18.07 -24.76 9.76
N THR A 323 17.22 -23.80 10.10
CA THR A 323 16.11 -23.41 9.24
C THR A 323 16.60 -22.35 8.29
N TYR A 324 16.63 -22.73 7.02
CA TYR A 324 16.97 -21.80 5.97
C TYR A 324 15.69 -21.25 5.39
N ASN A 325 15.42 -20.02 5.75
CA ASN A 325 14.51 -19.20 5.02
C ASN A 325 15.20 -17.86 4.76
N ASN A 326 15.87 -17.76 3.62
CA ASN A 326 16.50 -16.53 3.23
C ASN A 326 15.44 -15.62 2.60
N ASP A 327 14.93 -14.66 3.38
CA ASP A 327 13.96 -13.67 2.89
C ASP A 327 14.40 -13.01 1.59
N ALA A 328 15.71 -12.77 1.40
CA ALA A 328 16.23 -12.14 0.20
C ALA A 328 15.93 -12.95 -1.07
N ASP A 329 15.86 -14.28 -0.97
CA ASP A 329 15.55 -15.15 -2.12
C ASP A 329 14.08 -14.97 -2.56
N TRP A 330 13.21 -14.61 -1.64
CA TRP A 330 11.76 -14.46 -1.87
C TRP A 330 11.33 -13.03 -2.16
N TYR A 331 12.21 -12.07 -1.96
CA TYR A 331 11.88 -10.65 -2.11
C TYR A 331 11.61 -10.28 -3.58
N PRO A 332 10.42 -9.76 -3.92
CA PRO A 332 10.08 -9.45 -5.30
C PRO A 332 10.88 -8.29 -5.91
N GLY A 333 11.53 -7.50 -5.07
CA GLY A 333 12.32 -6.34 -5.45
C GLY A 333 11.68 -5.00 -5.07
N ASP A 334 12.52 -3.98 -4.88
CA ASP A 334 12.11 -2.64 -4.41
C ASP A 334 11.06 -1.96 -5.28
N LYS A 335 11.07 -2.27 -6.58
CA LYS A 335 10.11 -1.73 -7.55
C LYS A 335 8.68 -2.26 -7.40
N TYR A 336 8.48 -3.25 -6.54
CA TYR A 336 7.22 -3.98 -6.41
C TYR A 336 6.70 -4.00 -4.97
N VAL A 337 7.41 -3.35 -4.03
CA VAL A 337 7.10 -3.43 -2.60
C VAL A 337 7.29 -2.08 -1.93
N ASP A 338 6.28 -1.64 -1.19
CA ASP A 338 6.29 -0.42 -0.39
C ASP A 338 6.54 -0.69 1.09
N ILE A 339 5.92 -1.75 1.62
CA ILE A 339 5.95 -2.11 3.05
C ILE A 339 6.46 -3.54 3.19
N ILE A 340 7.32 -3.76 4.17
CA ILE A 340 7.76 -5.10 4.58
C ILE A 340 6.90 -5.54 5.77
N GLY A 341 6.11 -6.58 5.59
CA GLY A 341 5.32 -7.22 6.63
C GLY A 341 6.05 -8.39 7.28
N ARG A 342 5.71 -8.69 8.52
CA ARG A 342 6.13 -9.89 9.25
C ARG A 342 4.96 -10.46 10.01
N ASP A 343 4.81 -11.79 10.01
CA ASP A 343 3.78 -12.50 10.75
C ASP A 343 4.40 -13.23 11.93
N LEU A 344 3.96 -12.89 13.16
CA LEU A 344 4.54 -13.39 14.41
C LEU A 344 3.44 -13.81 15.40
N TYR A 345 3.35 -15.09 15.68
CA TYR A 345 2.39 -15.67 16.63
C TYR A 345 3.10 -16.18 17.88
N GLY A 346 2.63 -15.76 19.07
CA GLY A 346 3.20 -16.18 20.35
C GLY A 346 4.59 -15.61 20.64
N TYR A 347 5.02 -14.59 19.94
CA TYR A 347 6.34 -13.97 20.14
C TYR A 347 6.33 -13.01 21.32
N ASN A 348 7.30 -13.17 22.22
CA ASN A 348 7.55 -12.22 23.29
C ASN A 348 8.20 -10.92 22.75
N ALA A 349 8.26 -9.89 23.59
CA ALA A 349 8.76 -8.56 23.22
C ALA A 349 10.19 -8.57 22.69
N THR A 350 11.08 -9.34 23.31
CA THR A 350 12.49 -9.45 22.90
C THR A 350 12.64 -10.04 21.51
N LYS A 351 11.90 -11.12 21.21
CA LYS A 351 11.91 -11.73 19.88
C LYS A 351 11.30 -10.83 18.83
N GLN A 352 10.19 -10.12 19.14
CA GLN A 352 9.62 -9.15 18.22
C GLN A 352 10.60 -8.02 17.88
N ALA A 353 11.34 -7.52 18.89
CA ALA A 353 12.35 -6.49 18.68
C ALA A 353 13.54 -7.00 17.85
N GLN A 354 13.94 -8.24 18.03
CA GLN A 354 14.97 -8.88 17.23
C GLN A 354 14.54 -8.96 15.76
N GLU A 355 13.36 -9.51 15.48
CA GLU A 355 12.79 -9.63 14.12
C GLU A 355 12.69 -8.25 13.45
N PHE A 356 12.15 -7.26 14.17
CA PHE A 356 12.06 -5.88 13.66
C PHE A 356 13.41 -5.33 13.26
N LYS A 357 14.42 -5.47 14.10
CA LYS A 357 15.79 -4.97 13.87
C LYS A 357 16.45 -5.65 12.67
N GLU A 358 16.27 -6.96 12.53
CA GLU A 358 16.82 -7.72 11.40
C GLU A 358 16.20 -7.29 10.08
N ILE A 359 14.85 -7.10 10.04
CA ILE A 359 14.15 -6.61 8.86
C ILE A 359 14.61 -5.18 8.52
N GLN A 360 14.72 -4.31 9.52
CA GLN A 360 15.17 -2.93 9.33
C GLN A 360 16.58 -2.86 8.72
N ALA A 361 17.47 -3.73 9.17
CA ALA A 361 18.83 -3.81 8.64
C ALA A 361 18.87 -4.34 7.19
N ARG A 362 17.96 -5.26 6.85
CA ARG A 362 17.92 -5.90 5.53
C ARG A 362 17.23 -5.02 4.48
N TYR A 363 16.19 -4.28 4.88
CA TYR A 363 15.38 -3.44 3.98
C TYR A 363 15.39 -1.98 4.44
N PRO A 364 16.53 -1.30 4.38
CA PRO A 364 16.66 0.07 4.86
C PRO A 364 15.72 1.01 4.09
N GLY A 365 15.08 1.93 4.82
CA GLY A 365 14.16 2.92 4.24
C GLY A 365 12.74 2.44 3.98
N LYS A 366 12.45 1.13 4.13
CA LYS A 366 11.09 0.61 4.02
C LYS A 366 10.32 0.77 5.34
N LEU A 367 9.02 0.98 5.25
CA LEU A 367 8.13 0.79 6.39
C LEU A 367 8.06 -0.68 6.76
N ILE A 368 8.07 -0.97 8.06
CA ILE A 368 8.02 -2.35 8.57
C ILE A 368 6.76 -2.52 9.42
N ALA A 369 5.99 -3.56 9.15
CA ALA A 369 4.73 -3.82 9.81
C ALA A 369 4.67 -5.21 10.44
N LEU A 370 3.98 -5.32 11.58
CA LEU A 370 3.54 -6.59 12.14
C LEU A 370 2.24 -6.96 11.43
N ALA A 371 2.38 -7.60 10.24
CA ALA A 371 1.31 -7.79 9.28
C ALA A 371 0.32 -8.88 9.69
N GLU A 372 0.77 -9.81 10.56
CA GLU A 372 -0.08 -10.67 11.36
C GLU A 372 0.54 -10.90 12.74
N CYS A 373 -0.32 -11.01 13.75
CA CYS A 373 0.12 -11.41 15.08
C CYS A 373 -1.03 -12.05 15.88
N GLY A 374 -0.70 -12.52 17.06
CA GLY A 374 -1.69 -13.08 17.96
C GLY A 374 -1.11 -14.19 18.84
N THR A 375 -2.00 -14.89 19.51
CA THR A 375 -1.69 -16.09 20.26
C THR A 375 -1.25 -17.22 19.30
N ASP A 376 -0.16 -17.87 19.56
CA ASP A 376 0.14 -19.17 18.96
C ASP A 376 -0.84 -20.20 19.53
N ALA A 377 -1.92 -20.44 18.80
CA ALA A 377 -2.99 -21.32 19.27
C ALA A 377 -2.53 -22.78 19.44
N LYS A 378 -1.50 -23.22 18.70
CA LYS A 378 -0.95 -24.57 18.78
C LYS A 378 -0.21 -24.79 20.10
N ASN A 379 0.57 -23.81 20.54
CA ASN A 379 1.39 -23.90 21.75
C ASN A 379 0.77 -23.12 22.92
N ASN A 380 -0.40 -22.54 22.75
CA ASN A 380 -1.09 -21.69 23.72
C ASN A 380 -0.18 -20.57 24.27
N THR A 381 0.62 -19.98 23.41
CA THR A 381 1.57 -18.93 23.77
C THR A 381 1.02 -17.58 23.36
N ALA A 382 0.80 -16.70 24.33
CA ALA A 382 0.33 -15.34 24.08
C ALA A 382 1.41 -14.50 23.38
N THR A 383 0.99 -13.61 22.48
CA THR A 383 1.87 -12.58 21.93
C THR A 383 2.14 -11.50 22.98
N ALA A 384 3.29 -10.83 22.88
CA ALA A 384 3.62 -9.70 23.76
C ALA A 384 2.59 -8.56 23.65
N GLY A 385 2.44 -7.78 24.71
CA GLY A 385 1.71 -6.53 24.68
C GLY A 385 2.39 -5.52 23.74
N ILE A 386 1.61 -4.64 23.15
CA ILE A 386 2.12 -3.65 22.16
C ILE A 386 3.15 -2.72 22.81
N ASP A 387 2.91 -2.23 24.03
CA ASP A 387 3.87 -1.38 24.73
C ASP A 387 5.13 -2.14 25.17
N GLU A 388 5.01 -3.43 25.49
CA GLU A 388 6.17 -4.27 25.80
C GLU A 388 7.10 -4.41 24.56
N ALA A 389 6.52 -4.76 23.42
CA ALA A 389 7.24 -4.87 22.15
C ALA A 389 7.83 -3.52 21.72
N TRP A 390 7.06 -2.44 21.88
CA TRP A 390 7.48 -1.07 21.59
C TRP A 390 8.69 -0.64 22.43
N ASN A 391 8.65 -0.90 23.73
CA ASN A 391 9.72 -0.55 24.66
C ASN A 391 10.98 -1.41 24.46
N ALA A 392 10.82 -2.64 23.98
CA ALA A 392 11.92 -3.51 23.58
C ALA A 392 12.57 -3.07 22.24
N GLY A 393 11.93 -2.18 21.48
CA GLY A 393 12.47 -1.62 20.23
C GLY A 393 11.72 -2.02 18.96
N ALA A 394 10.65 -2.81 19.02
CA ALA A 394 9.83 -3.17 17.86
C ALA A 394 8.90 -2.01 17.48
N LYS A 395 9.35 -1.12 16.63
CA LYS A 395 8.65 0.11 16.21
C LYS A 395 7.85 -0.12 14.92
N TRP A 396 6.99 -1.13 14.91
CA TRP A 396 6.15 -1.46 13.76
C TRP A 396 5.30 -0.27 13.28
N SER A 397 5.09 -0.12 11.98
CA SER A 397 4.19 0.91 11.43
C SER A 397 2.73 0.64 11.76
N PHE A 398 2.32 -0.62 11.72
CA PHE A 398 1.05 -1.11 12.23
C PHE A 398 1.18 -2.51 12.82
N PHE A 399 0.20 -2.94 13.62
CA PHE A 399 0.04 -4.31 14.08
C PHE A 399 -1.34 -4.83 13.69
N MET A 400 -1.44 -6.10 13.30
CA MET A 400 -2.66 -6.69 12.76
C MET A 400 -2.93 -8.08 13.36
N PRO A 401 -3.62 -8.16 14.50
CA PRO A 401 -3.99 -9.44 15.06
C PRO A 401 -4.93 -10.26 14.19
N TRP A 402 -4.64 -11.57 14.18
CA TRP A 402 -5.50 -12.56 13.57
C TRP A 402 -6.76 -12.78 14.42
N TYR A 403 -7.78 -13.40 13.84
CA TYR A 403 -9.04 -13.70 14.50
C TYR A 403 -9.11 -15.11 15.10
N GLY A 404 -10.26 -15.45 15.71
CA GLY A 404 -10.54 -16.79 16.24
C GLY A 404 -9.64 -17.19 17.41
N SER A 405 -9.08 -18.39 17.36
CA SER A 405 -8.21 -18.91 18.42
C SER A 405 -6.88 -18.17 18.57
N SER A 406 -6.47 -17.42 17.55
CA SER A 406 -5.26 -16.59 17.62
C SER A 406 -5.54 -15.15 18.03
N MET A 407 -6.81 -14.75 18.20
CA MET A 407 -7.15 -13.40 18.67
C MET A 407 -6.58 -13.18 20.06
N PRO A 408 -5.84 -12.10 20.30
CA PRO A 408 -5.41 -11.73 21.64
C PRO A 408 -6.59 -11.51 22.59
N SER A 409 -6.36 -11.65 23.90
CA SER A 409 -7.39 -11.48 24.91
C SER A 409 -7.96 -10.06 24.96
N ASN A 410 -9.16 -9.90 25.52
CA ASN A 410 -9.76 -8.58 25.73
C ASN A 410 -8.86 -7.66 26.58
N ASP A 411 -8.12 -8.20 27.53
CA ASP A 411 -7.22 -7.39 28.36
C ASP A 411 -5.99 -6.92 27.56
N TRP A 412 -5.47 -7.75 26.67
CA TRP A 412 -4.46 -7.33 25.71
C TRP A 412 -4.97 -6.18 24.84
N TRP A 413 -6.19 -6.29 24.31
CA TRP A 413 -6.81 -5.24 23.51
C TRP A 413 -7.06 -3.96 24.30
N LYS A 414 -7.54 -4.06 25.56
CA LYS A 414 -7.71 -2.88 26.43
C LYS A 414 -6.39 -2.16 26.66
N ALA A 415 -5.32 -2.89 26.94
CA ALA A 415 -3.99 -2.33 27.09
C ALA A 415 -3.50 -1.67 25.81
N ALA A 416 -3.59 -2.36 24.66
CA ALA A 416 -3.18 -1.84 23.37
C ALA A 416 -3.94 -0.56 22.99
N MET A 417 -5.29 -0.57 23.08
CA MET A 417 -6.13 0.56 22.66
C MET A 417 -6.08 1.74 23.64
N SER A 418 -5.52 1.56 24.84
CA SER A 418 -5.28 2.63 25.81
C SER A 418 -3.87 3.20 25.76
N SER A 419 -2.98 2.55 25.00
CA SER A 419 -1.59 2.98 24.88
C SER A 419 -1.47 4.34 24.19
N LYS A 420 -0.61 5.20 24.73
CA LYS A 420 -0.24 6.47 24.11
C LYS A 420 0.53 6.31 22.78
N ASN A 421 1.09 5.14 22.54
CA ASN A 421 1.85 4.84 21.33
C ASN A 421 0.94 4.37 20.19
N VAL A 422 -0.30 3.97 20.45
CA VAL A 422 -1.24 3.37 19.50
C VAL A 422 -2.20 4.41 18.96
N ILE A 423 -2.38 4.42 17.65
CA ILE A 423 -3.40 5.21 16.94
C ILE A 423 -4.64 4.34 16.77
N THR A 424 -5.78 4.85 17.23
CA THR A 424 -7.12 4.29 17.04
C THR A 424 -7.87 5.04 15.95
N ARG A 425 -9.00 4.52 15.46
CA ARG A 425 -9.72 5.10 14.31
C ARG A 425 -10.11 6.56 14.49
N ASP A 426 -10.53 6.93 15.69
CA ASP A 426 -10.89 8.31 16.06
C ASP A 426 -9.71 9.28 16.06
N GLN A 427 -8.49 8.79 15.98
CA GLN A 427 -7.25 9.56 15.94
C GLN A 427 -6.62 9.64 14.53
N VAL A 428 -7.20 8.93 13.55
CA VAL A 428 -6.70 8.97 12.17
C VAL A 428 -6.99 10.35 11.56
N ASN A 429 -5.96 11.01 11.08
CA ASN A 429 -6.07 12.27 10.37
C ASN A 429 -5.12 12.30 9.17
N LEU A 430 -5.61 11.94 8.00
CA LEU A 430 -4.84 11.91 6.75
C LEU A 430 -4.48 13.31 6.22
N ASN A 431 -5.11 14.36 6.76
CA ASN A 431 -4.86 15.75 6.35
C ASN A 431 -3.97 16.50 7.34
N ALA A 432 -3.53 15.85 8.42
CA ALA A 432 -2.62 16.49 9.37
C ALA A 432 -1.27 16.74 8.69
N THR A 433 -0.87 17.99 8.62
CA THR A 433 0.50 18.41 8.36
C THR A 433 1.21 18.46 9.72
N TYR A 434 2.21 17.61 9.92
CA TYR A 434 3.08 17.67 11.09
C TYR A 434 4.32 18.49 10.78
#